data_302e2726db9e93f90c4a021d21a4943e
#
_entry.id   302e2726db9e93f90c4a021d21a4943e
#
_cell.length_a   1.000
_cell.length_b   1.000
_cell.length_c   1.000
_cell.angle_alpha   90.00
_cell.angle_beta   90.00
_cell.angle_gamma   90.00
#
_symmetry.space_group_name_H-M   'P 1'
#
loop_
_entity.id
_entity.type
_entity.pdbx_description
1 polymer ?
#
loop_
_entity_poly.entity_id
_entity_poly.type
_entity_poly.pdbx_seq_one_letter_code
_entity_poly.pdbx_strand_id
1 'polypeptide(L)'
;YSEYFDSFMRHYLTVKTGEIPRTDEVYEAFKLHARSQSVAEKGVDRLVEDIHIYAEYYCAMALGKESDKSLATAFQDLRELKVDVAYPFLLALYHDYKNDDLSHEDFLSIIRLIESYVFRRAVCAIPTNSLNKTFATFYKVINKEKYLESIQVHFMNLPSYRRFPNDDEFKRELKVRDLYNF
;
A
#
# COMPACT_ATOMS: atom_id res chain seq x y z
N TYR A 1 19.83 -8.87 -1.35
CA TYR A 1 19.51 -7.66 -2.16
C TYR A 1 18.49 -7.96 -3.28
N SER A 2 18.54 -9.16 -3.92
CA SER A 2 17.60 -9.47 -5.03
C SER A 2 16.14 -9.52 -4.59
N GLU A 3 15.82 -10.12 -3.46
CA GLU A 3 14.45 -10.27 -2.97
C GLU A 3 13.75 -8.92 -2.73
N TYR A 4 14.45 -7.92 -2.18
CA TYR A 4 13.90 -6.59 -2.01
C TYR A 4 13.68 -5.87 -3.33
N PHE A 5 14.58 -6.08 -4.29
CA PHE A 5 14.44 -5.47 -5.61
C PHE A 5 13.26 -6.06 -6.37
N ASP A 6 13.12 -7.38 -6.38
CA ASP A 6 12.01 -8.05 -7.06
C ASP A 6 10.66 -7.67 -6.41
N SER A 7 10.62 -7.60 -5.08
CA SER A 7 9.45 -7.13 -4.33
C SER A 7 9.12 -5.67 -4.68
N PHE A 8 10.11 -4.78 -4.67
CA PHE A 8 9.94 -3.39 -5.08
C PHE A 8 9.41 -3.29 -6.51
N MET A 9 10.03 -3.97 -7.46
CA MET A 9 9.61 -3.92 -8.87
C MET A 9 8.19 -4.42 -9.07
N ARG A 10 7.79 -5.45 -8.34
CA ARG A 10 6.42 -5.95 -8.35
C ARG A 10 5.43 -4.88 -7.89
N HIS A 11 5.71 -4.18 -6.79
CA HIS A 11 4.86 -3.10 -6.27
C HIS A 11 4.85 -1.89 -7.20
N TYR A 12 6.01 -1.48 -7.72
CA TYR A 12 6.14 -0.41 -8.69
C TYR A 12 5.28 -0.66 -9.94
N LEU A 13 5.41 -1.85 -10.53
CA LEU A 13 4.61 -2.23 -11.70
C LEU A 13 3.11 -2.25 -11.38
N THR A 14 2.72 -2.70 -10.18
CA THR A 14 1.32 -2.65 -9.75
C THR A 14 0.79 -1.22 -9.73
N VAL A 15 1.59 -0.25 -9.25
CA VAL A 15 1.22 1.18 -9.29
C VAL A 15 1.06 1.67 -10.72
N LYS A 16 2.01 1.33 -11.59
CA LYS A 16 2.07 1.88 -12.97
C LYS A 16 1.07 1.25 -13.92
N THR A 17 0.77 -0.03 -13.77
CA THR A 17 -0.12 -0.77 -14.68
C THR A 17 -1.51 -1.02 -14.11
N GLY A 18 -1.65 -0.99 -12.79
CA GLY A 18 -2.88 -1.40 -12.09
C GLY A 18 -3.07 -2.91 -12.02
N GLU A 19 -2.10 -3.69 -12.48
CA GLU A 19 -2.09 -5.15 -12.46
C GLU A 19 -1.03 -5.65 -11.49
N ILE A 20 -1.31 -6.76 -10.80
CA ILE A 20 -0.37 -7.38 -9.85
C ILE A 20 0.40 -8.47 -10.60
N PRO A 21 1.68 -8.29 -10.96
CA PRO A 21 2.46 -9.34 -11.58
C PRO A 21 2.63 -10.54 -10.66
N ARG A 22 2.67 -11.74 -11.22
CA ARG A 22 3.11 -12.92 -10.47
C ARG A 22 4.59 -12.76 -10.12
N THR A 23 5.01 -13.35 -9.02
CA THR A 23 6.39 -13.20 -8.52
C THR A 23 7.44 -13.70 -9.54
N ASP A 24 7.11 -14.77 -10.27
CA ASP A 24 7.94 -15.35 -11.33
C ASP A 24 7.87 -14.62 -12.69
N GLU A 25 6.95 -13.66 -12.83
CA GLU A 25 6.69 -12.91 -14.07
C GLU A 25 7.08 -11.42 -14.00
N VAL A 26 7.67 -10.97 -12.89
CA VAL A 26 8.02 -9.55 -12.68
C VAL A 26 8.91 -8.99 -13.80
N TYR A 27 9.89 -9.76 -14.25
CA TYR A 27 10.79 -9.34 -15.33
C TYR A 27 10.06 -9.18 -16.67
N GLU A 28 9.18 -10.11 -17.02
CA GLU A 28 8.39 -10.02 -18.26
C GLU A 28 7.39 -8.84 -18.19
N ALA A 29 6.75 -8.64 -17.04
CA ALA A 29 5.86 -7.51 -16.82
C ALA A 29 6.63 -6.17 -16.93
N PHE A 30 7.86 -6.10 -16.41
CA PHE A 30 8.71 -4.93 -16.58
C PHE A 30 9.05 -4.68 -18.05
N LYS A 31 9.43 -5.70 -18.83
CA LYS A 31 9.71 -5.54 -20.25
C LYS A 31 8.50 -5.00 -21.03
N LEU A 32 7.31 -5.51 -20.71
CA LEU A 32 6.08 -5.03 -21.33
C LEU A 32 5.81 -3.55 -20.99
N HIS A 33 5.96 -3.19 -19.71
CA HIS A 33 5.81 -1.80 -19.26
C HIS A 33 6.83 -0.88 -19.93
N ALA A 34 8.12 -1.25 -19.95
CA ALA A 34 9.19 -0.46 -20.57
C ALA A 34 9.01 -0.25 -22.10
N ARG A 35 8.33 -1.18 -22.77
CA ARG A 35 7.99 -1.10 -24.20
C ARG A 35 6.64 -0.46 -24.47
N SER A 36 5.88 -0.11 -23.43
CA SER A 36 4.58 0.54 -23.62
C SER A 36 4.73 1.89 -24.33
N GLN A 37 3.73 2.28 -25.10
CA GLN A 37 3.75 3.54 -25.84
C GLN A 37 3.99 4.74 -24.89
N SER A 38 3.38 4.75 -23.72
CA SER A 38 3.50 5.84 -22.76
C SER A 38 4.93 6.00 -22.20
N VAL A 39 5.70 4.91 -22.11
CA VAL A 39 7.10 4.93 -21.69
C VAL A 39 8.01 5.29 -22.88
N ALA A 40 7.75 4.71 -24.05
CA ALA A 40 8.53 4.99 -25.26
C ALA A 40 8.49 6.48 -25.64
N GLU A 41 7.35 7.14 -25.48
CA GLU A 41 7.19 8.57 -25.73
C GLU A 41 7.97 9.46 -24.75
N LYS A 42 8.12 9.02 -23.49
CA LYS A 42 8.85 9.76 -22.44
C LYS A 42 10.36 9.52 -22.45
N GLY A 43 10.80 8.41 -23.02
CA GLY A 43 12.20 8.00 -23.08
C GLY A 43 12.68 7.21 -21.85
N VAL A 44 13.80 6.49 -22.06
CA VAL A 44 14.38 5.60 -21.05
C VAL A 44 14.86 6.36 -19.81
N ASP A 45 15.41 7.56 -19.99
CA ASP A 45 15.93 8.37 -18.89
C ASP A 45 14.81 8.70 -17.88
N ARG A 46 13.63 9.04 -18.38
CA ARG A 46 12.45 9.29 -17.53
C ARG A 46 11.95 8.04 -16.84
N LEU A 47 12.04 6.89 -17.47
CA LEU A 47 11.69 5.62 -16.83
C LEU A 47 12.64 5.32 -15.67
N VAL A 48 13.95 5.50 -15.87
CA VAL A 48 14.95 5.28 -14.82
C VAL A 48 14.77 6.26 -13.66
N GLU A 49 14.53 7.53 -13.94
CA GLU A 49 14.24 8.56 -12.95
C GLU A 49 12.99 8.19 -12.11
N ASP A 50 11.91 7.78 -12.77
CA ASP A 50 10.67 7.37 -12.12
C ASP A 50 10.88 6.14 -11.22
N ILE A 51 11.59 5.11 -11.70
CA ILE A 51 11.96 3.94 -10.89
C ILE A 51 12.77 4.35 -9.66
N HIS A 52 13.76 5.26 -9.83
CA HIS A 52 14.58 5.74 -8.72
C HIS A 52 13.74 6.44 -7.64
N ILE A 53 12.85 7.34 -8.03
CA ILE A 53 11.95 8.05 -7.13
C ILE A 53 11.10 7.06 -6.31
N TYR A 54 10.48 6.09 -6.97
CA TYR A 54 9.67 5.09 -6.28
C TYR A 54 10.50 4.11 -5.43
N ALA A 55 11.76 3.86 -5.80
CA ALA A 55 12.68 3.07 -4.98
C ALA A 55 13.04 3.79 -3.67
N GLU A 56 13.21 5.12 -3.70
CA GLU A 56 13.40 5.92 -2.48
C GLU A 56 12.18 5.82 -1.55
N TYR A 57 10.96 5.92 -2.09
CA TYR A 57 9.74 5.74 -1.30
C TYR A 57 9.65 4.34 -0.70
N TYR A 58 9.98 3.31 -1.49
CA TYR A 58 10.02 1.94 -0.99
C TYR A 58 11.05 1.75 0.11
N CYS A 59 12.24 2.33 -0.03
CA CYS A 59 13.26 2.30 1.02
C CYS A 59 12.80 2.99 2.31
N ALA A 60 12.12 4.12 2.21
CA ALA A 60 11.55 4.81 3.35
C ALA A 60 10.54 3.92 4.10
N MET A 61 9.59 3.33 3.37
CA MET A 61 8.50 2.53 3.94
C MET A 61 8.95 1.13 4.38
N ALA A 62 9.56 0.36 3.46
CA ALA A 62 9.82 -1.06 3.65
C ALA A 62 11.14 -1.35 4.38
N LEU A 63 12.15 -0.48 4.22
CA LEU A 63 13.49 -0.67 4.79
C LEU A 63 13.80 0.26 5.96
N GLY A 64 12.79 1.03 6.44
CA GLY A 64 12.92 1.88 7.61
C GLY A 64 13.86 3.08 7.40
N LYS A 65 13.91 3.64 6.18
CA LYS A 65 14.75 4.80 5.85
C LYS A 65 13.99 6.12 5.87
N GLU A 66 12.76 6.14 6.42
CA GLU A 66 11.99 7.36 6.59
C GLU A 66 12.65 8.30 7.61
N SER A 67 12.77 9.56 7.23
CA SER A 67 13.38 10.61 8.08
C SER A 67 12.37 11.29 9.00
N ASP A 68 11.11 11.40 8.61
CA ASP A 68 10.05 11.90 9.47
C ASP A 68 9.71 10.88 10.55
N LYS A 69 9.81 11.28 11.83
CA LYS A 69 9.63 10.37 12.97
C LYS A 69 8.23 9.77 13.07
N SER A 70 7.21 10.53 12.73
CA SER A 70 5.82 10.08 12.82
C SER A 70 5.49 9.06 11.74
N LEU A 71 5.92 9.33 10.51
CA LEU A 71 5.79 8.40 9.38
C LEU A 71 6.67 7.16 9.59
N ALA A 72 7.92 7.33 10.09
CA ALA A 72 8.82 6.20 10.40
C ALA A 72 8.19 5.22 11.39
N THR A 73 7.56 5.74 12.46
CA THR A 73 6.84 4.92 13.44
C THR A 73 5.64 4.22 12.81
N ALA A 74 4.83 4.94 12.04
CA ALA A 74 3.67 4.36 11.37
C ALA A 74 4.04 3.25 10.37
N PHE A 75 5.11 3.45 9.60
CA PHE A 75 5.63 2.41 8.70
C PHE A 75 6.25 1.23 9.45
N GLN A 76 6.88 1.46 10.61
CA GLN A 76 7.37 0.38 11.46
C GLN A 76 6.21 -0.51 11.90
N ASP A 77 5.11 0.07 12.39
CA ASP A 77 3.93 -0.68 12.85
C ASP A 77 3.33 -1.52 11.70
N LEU A 78 3.27 -0.97 10.48
CA LEU A 78 2.84 -1.74 9.29
C LEU A 78 3.79 -2.90 8.95
N ARG A 79 5.11 -2.72 9.09
CA ARG A 79 6.08 -3.81 8.87
C ARG A 79 5.91 -4.93 9.90
N GLU A 80 5.68 -4.58 11.17
CA GLU A 80 5.40 -5.56 12.23
C GLU A 80 4.13 -6.35 11.96
N LEU A 81 3.10 -5.71 11.39
CA LEU A 81 1.88 -6.38 10.93
C LEU A 81 2.04 -7.16 9.62
N LYS A 82 3.22 -7.09 8.97
CA LYS A 82 3.51 -7.74 7.67
C LYS A 82 2.51 -7.36 6.57
N VAL A 83 2.21 -6.06 6.44
CA VAL A 83 1.20 -5.51 5.52
C VAL A 83 1.80 -5.04 4.20
N ASP A 84 2.73 -5.80 3.62
CA ASP A 84 3.38 -5.52 2.34
C ASP A 84 2.38 -5.43 1.16
N VAL A 85 1.25 -6.09 1.28
CA VAL A 85 0.14 -6.03 0.31
C VAL A 85 -0.44 -4.61 0.12
N ALA A 86 -0.24 -3.71 1.08
CA ALA A 86 -0.65 -2.31 1.00
C ALA A 86 0.37 -1.42 0.28
N TYR A 87 1.59 -1.90 0.03
CA TYR A 87 2.67 -1.09 -0.53
C TYR A 87 2.36 -0.46 -1.90
N PRO A 88 1.69 -1.12 -2.87
CA PRO A 88 1.31 -0.43 -4.11
C PRO A 88 0.46 0.82 -3.85
N PHE A 89 -0.51 0.71 -2.96
CA PHE A 89 -1.36 1.83 -2.57
C PHE A 89 -0.57 2.92 -1.84
N LEU A 90 0.25 2.55 -0.88
CA LEU A 90 1.09 3.47 -0.11
C LEU A 90 2.15 4.16 -0.96
N LEU A 91 2.75 3.48 -1.94
CA LEU A 91 3.69 4.08 -2.90
C LEU A 91 3.04 5.19 -3.72
N ALA A 92 1.81 4.96 -4.19
CA ALA A 92 1.06 5.97 -4.92
C ALA A 92 0.74 7.19 -4.04
N LEU A 93 0.31 6.97 -2.80
CA LEU A 93 0.06 8.05 -1.84
C LEU A 93 1.34 8.78 -1.43
N TYR A 94 2.43 8.06 -1.27
CA TYR A 94 3.73 8.66 -0.95
C TYR A 94 4.19 9.61 -2.07
N HIS A 95 3.94 9.22 -3.32
CA HIS A 95 4.19 10.07 -4.48
C HIS A 95 3.36 11.36 -4.41
N ASP A 96 2.06 11.25 -4.15
CA ASP A 96 1.19 12.43 -3.99
C ASP A 96 1.64 13.31 -2.80
N TYR A 97 2.06 12.70 -1.68
CA TYR A 97 2.63 13.41 -0.54
C TYR A 97 3.91 14.18 -0.90
N LYS A 98 4.81 13.59 -1.66
CA LYS A 98 6.07 14.25 -2.09
C LYS A 98 5.86 15.32 -3.15
N ASN A 99 4.72 15.33 -3.83
CA ASN A 99 4.33 16.37 -4.78
C ASN A 99 3.42 17.45 -4.17
N ASP A 100 3.25 17.46 -2.84
CA ASP A 100 2.38 18.38 -2.11
C ASP A 100 0.88 18.28 -2.47
N ASP A 101 0.47 17.19 -3.14
CA ASP A 101 -0.95 16.89 -3.44
C ASP A 101 -1.67 16.31 -2.21
N LEU A 102 -0.93 15.66 -1.30
CA LEU A 102 -1.44 15.05 -0.07
C LEU A 102 -0.70 15.63 1.14
N SER A 103 -1.45 16.14 2.12
CA SER A 103 -0.86 16.70 3.33
C SER A 103 -0.19 15.61 4.19
N HIS A 104 0.82 16.00 4.99
CA HIS A 104 1.46 15.10 5.96
C HIS A 104 0.46 14.50 6.96
N GLU A 105 -0.46 15.32 7.46
CA GLU A 105 -1.46 14.91 8.44
C GLU A 105 -2.42 13.86 7.88
N ASP A 106 -2.92 14.09 6.67
CA ASP A 106 -3.80 13.13 5.99
C ASP A 106 -3.04 11.83 5.64
N PHE A 107 -1.80 11.96 5.15
CA PHE A 107 -1.00 10.78 4.83
C PHE A 107 -0.76 9.90 6.06
N LEU A 108 -0.34 10.50 7.19
CA LEU A 108 -0.17 9.79 8.46
C LEU A 108 -1.49 9.15 8.91
N SER A 109 -2.61 9.89 8.83
CA SER A 109 -3.93 9.39 9.21
C SER A 109 -4.37 8.20 8.35
N ILE A 110 -4.06 8.22 7.05
CA ILE A 110 -4.36 7.11 6.13
C ILE A 110 -3.52 5.88 6.48
N ILE A 111 -2.23 6.03 6.79
CA ILE A 111 -1.37 4.92 7.22
C ILE A 111 -1.95 4.27 8.49
N ARG A 112 -2.34 5.08 9.48
CA ARG A 112 -2.97 4.61 10.72
C ARG A 112 -4.33 3.94 10.50
N LEU A 113 -5.09 4.40 9.53
CA LEU A 113 -6.35 3.76 9.14
C LEU A 113 -6.12 2.38 8.51
N ILE A 114 -5.10 2.23 7.67
CA ILE A 114 -4.69 0.94 7.08
C ILE A 114 -4.23 -0.03 8.17
N GLU A 115 -3.38 0.43 9.10
CA GLU A 115 -2.94 -0.33 10.26
C GLU A 115 -4.14 -0.86 11.06
N SER A 116 -5.05 0.03 11.44
CA SER A 116 -6.27 -0.32 12.16
C SER A 116 -7.13 -1.34 11.40
N TYR A 117 -7.30 -1.15 10.09
CA TYR A 117 -8.06 -2.06 9.24
C TYR A 117 -7.47 -3.46 9.24
N VAL A 118 -6.16 -3.58 9.01
CA VAL A 118 -5.51 -4.90 8.93
C VAL A 118 -5.47 -5.57 10.29
N PHE A 119 -5.12 -4.83 11.35
CA PHE A 119 -5.10 -5.36 12.71
C PHE A 119 -6.47 -5.87 13.16
N ARG A 120 -7.53 -5.08 12.97
CA ARG A 120 -8.89 -5.49 13.31
C ARG A 120 -9.33 -6.74 12.55
N ARG A 121 -9.00 -6.83 11.26
CA ARG A 121 -9.29 -8.03 10.46
C ARG A 121 -8.57 -9.26 10.98
N ALA A 122 -7.30 -9.11 11.37
CA ALA A 122 -6.53 -10.19 11.97
C ALA A 122 -7.17 -10.68 13.27
N VAL A 123 -7.53 -9.76 14.18
CA VAL A 123 -8.24 -10.10 15.42
C VAL A 123 -9.59 -10.78 15.17
N CYS A 124 -10.35 -10.30 14.18
CA CYS A 124 -11.65 -10.86 13.80
C CYS A 124 -11.56 -12.10 12.88
N ALA A 125 -10.36 -12.65 12.67
CA ALA A 125 -10.12 -13.83 11.81
C ALA A 125 -10.67 -13.70 10.38
N ILE A 126 -10.68 -12.49 9.82
CA ILE A 126 -11.14 -12.29 8.45
C ILE A 126 -9.99 -12.65 7.50
N PRO A 127 -10.20 -13.54 6.52
CA PRO A 127 -9.14 -14.01 5.63
C PRO A 127 -8.40 -12.87 4.90
N THR A 128 -7.08 -13.01 4.73
CA THR A 128 -6.20 -11.99 4.11
C THR A 128 -6.14 -12.07 2.59
N ASN A 129 -6.60 -13.16 1.98
CA ASN A 129 -6.50 -13.46 0.53
C ASN A 129 -7.10 -12.38 -0.38
N SER A 130 -7.99 -11.52 0.12
CA SER A 130 -8.60 -10.42 -0.63
C SER A 130 -7.85 -9.09 -0.53
N LEU A 131 -6.88 -8.95 0.39
CA LEU A 131 -6.19 -7.68 0.65
C LEU A 131 -5.41 -7.18 -0.56
N ASN A 132 -4.71 -8.06 -1.29
CA ASN A 132 -3.99 -7.70 -2.52
C ASN A 132 -4.90 -6.95 -3.50
N LYS A 133 -6.06 -7.51 -3.82
CA LYS A 133 -7.02 -6.90 -4.76
C LYS A 133 -7.63 -5.62 -4.18
N THR A 134 -7.84 -5.57 -2.86
CA THR A 134 -8.36 -4.38 -2.19
C THR A 134 -7.40 -3.21 -2.38
N PHE A 135 -6.14 -3.36 -2.00
CA PHE A 135 -5.17 -2.27 -2.08
C PHE A 135 -4.72 -1.92 -3.50
N ALA A 136 -4.62 -2.89 -4.41
CA ALA A 136 -4.24 -2.62 -5.81
C ALA A 136 -5.25 -1.73 -6.56
N THR A 137 -6.52 -1.75 -6.16
CA THR A 137 -7.57 -0.95 -6.80
C THR A 137 -7.95 0.31 -6.02
N PHE A 138 -7.47 0.46 -4.80
CA PHE A 138 -7.90 1.49 -3.87
C PHE A 138 -7.61 2.91 -4.38
N TYR A 139 -6.42 3.12 -4.95
CA TYR A 139 -6.01 4.42 -5.47
C TYR A 139 -6.95 4.96 -6.57
N LYS A 140 -7.59 4.08 -7.34
CA LYS A 140 -8.49 4.46 -8.44
C LYS A 140 -9.80 5.12 -7.99
N VAL A 141 -10.16 4.97 -6.71
CA VAL A 141 -11.43 5.46 -6.14
C VAL A 141 -11.26 6.69 -5.24
N ILE A 142 -10.03 7.17 -5.09
CA ILE A 142 -9.72 8.33 -4.24
C ILE A 142 -10.19 9.62 -4.91
N ASN A 143 -10.84 10.47 -4.13
CA ASN A 143 -11.01 11.87 -4.47
C ASN A 143 -9.81 12.67 -3.93
N LYS A 144 -8.96 13.18 -4.81
CA LYS A 144 -7.75 13.92 -4.43
C LYS A 144 -8.00 15.25 -3.70
N GLU A 145 -9.18 15.82 -3.82
CA GLU A 145 -9.58 17.00 -3.03
C GLU A 145 -9.97 16.66 -1.58
N LYS A 146 -10.24 15.37 -1.31
CA LYS A 146 -10.71 14.85 -0.01
C LYS A 146 -10.15 13.46 0.25
N TYR A 147 -8.83 13.37 0.31
CA TYR A 147 -8.12 12.07 0.43
C TYR A 147 -8.63 11.21 1.57
N LEU A 148 -8.49 11.69 2.81
CA LEU A 148 -8.84 10.91 4.00
C LEU A 148 -10.32 10.54 4.02
N GLU A 149 -11.21 11.51 3.76
CA GLU A 149 -12.66 11.28 3.74
C GLU A 149 -13.06 10.23 2.70
N SER A 150 -12.53 10.33 1.48
CA SER A 150 -12.85 9.37 0.41
C SER A 150 -12.37 7.95 0.72
N ILE A 151 -11.20 7.81 1.37
CA ILE A 151 -10.67 6.53 1.81
C ILE A 151 -11.52 5.94 2.94
N GLN A 152 -11.92 6.76 3.93
CA GLN A 152 -12.81 6.34 5.00
C GLN A 152 -14.15 5.83 4.46
N VAL A 153 -14.77 6.60 3.56
CA VAL A 153 -16.03 6.20 2.89
C VAL A 153 -15.86 4.89 2.12
N HIS A 154 -14.73 4.72 1.42
CA HIS A 154 -14.47 3.49 0.70
C HIS A 154 -14.33 2.29 1.65
N PHE A 155 -13.60 2.41 2.77
CA PHE A 155 -13.51 1.36 3.78
C PHE A 155 -14.87 0.97 4.37
N MET A 156 -15.75 1.95 4.60
CA MET A 156 -17.09 1.70 5.12
C MET A 156 -18.01 0.97 4.13
N ASN A 157 -17.77 1.14 2.83
CA ASN A 157 -18.56 0.53 1.76
C ASN A 157 -17.98 -0.80 1.24
N LEU A 158 -16.90 -1.32 1.84
CA LEU A 158 -16.36 -2.61 1.44
C LEU A 158 -17.35 -3.74 1.69
N PRO A 159 -17.46 -4.73 0.77
CA PRO A 159 -18.35 -5.87 0.94
C PRO A 159 -17.97 -6.70 2.17
N SER A 160 -18.91 -7.49 2.71
CA SER A 160 -18.78 -8.16 4.00
C SER A 160 -17.49 -8.96 4.20
N TYR A 161 -16.99 -9.65 3.17
CA TYR A 161 -15.73 -10.41 3.23
C TYR A 161 -14.46 -9.55 3.20
N ARG A 162 -14.61 -8.23 2.91
CA ARG A 162 -13.53 -7.22 2.97
C ARG A 162 -13.82 -6.15 4.02
N ARG A 163 -14.90 -6.26 4.76
CA ARG A 163 -15.36 -5.21 5.68
C ARG A 163 -14.27 -4.71 6.63
N PHE A 164 -14.40 -3.48 7.02
CA PHE A 164 -13.71 -2.93 8.18
C PHE A 164 -14.47 -3.36 9.44
N PRO A 165 -13.90 -4.16 10.34
CA PRO A 165 -14.58 -4.59 11.56
C PRO A 165 -14.95 -3.39 12.44
N ASN A 166 -16.22 -3.33 12.87
CA ASN A 166 -16.68 -2.29 13.78
C ASN A 166 -16.16 -2.53 15.21
N ASP A 167 -16.36 -1.54 16.07
CA ASP A 167 -15.84 -1.58 17.44
C ASP A 167 -16.42 -2.72 18.28
N ASP A 168 -17.70 -3.03 18.12
CA ASP A 168 -18.36 -4.08 18.91
C ASP A 168 -17.83 -5.48 18.52
N GLU A 169 -17.73 -5.73 17.22
CA GLU A 169 -17.12 -6.95 16.68
C GLU A 169 -15.67 -7.08 17.17
N PHE A 170 -14.87 -6.04 16.97
CA PHE A 170 -13.46 -6.04 17.35
C PHE A 170 -13.27 -6.27 18.86
N LYS A 171 -14.01 -5.55 19.73
CA LYS A 171 -13.91 -5.69 21.18
C LYS A 171 -14.35 -7.08 21.68
N ARG A 172 -15.35 -7.67 21.04
CA ARG A 172 -15.79 -9.02 21.34
C ARG A 172 -14.71 -10.04 21.02
N GLU A 173 -14.18 -10.00 19.79
CA GLU A 173 -13.17 -10.95 19.33
C GLU A 173 -11.84 -10.79 20.08
N LEU A 174 -11.43 -9.55 20.39
CA LEU A 174 -10.20 -9.26 21.14
C LEU A 174 -10.16 -9.93 22.52
N LYS A 175 -11.32 -10.11 23.19
CA LYS A 175 -11.41 -10.74 24.51
C LYS A 175 -11.18 -12.26 24.50
N VAL A 176 -11.40 -12.90 23.36
CA VAL A 176 -11.37 -14.37 23.23
C VAL A 176 -10.23 -14.86 22.35
N ARG A 177 -9.58 -13.95 21.61
CA ARG A 177 -8.52 -14.28 20.67
C ARG A 177 -7.20 -14.51 21.37
N ASP A 178 -6.56 -15.65 21.09
CA ASP A 178 -5.19 -15.88 21.46
C ASP A 178 -4.28 -15.09 20.48
N LEU A 179 -3.73 -13.97 20.96
CA LEU A 179 -2.83 -13.11 20.19
C LEU A 179 -1.36 -13.55 20.25
N TYR A 180 -1.01 -14.52 21.13
CA TYR A 180 0.37 -15.00 21.26
C TYR A 180 0.78 -15.99 20.17
N ASN A 181 -0.18 -16.66 19.54
CA ASN A 181 0.05 -17.66 18.49
C ASN A 181 -0.37 -17.14 17.10
N PHE A 182 -0.23 -15.85 16.88
CA PHE A 182 -0.66 -15.17 15.65
C PHE A 182 0.47 -15.08 14.64
#